data_612f52c2ad49dd610316d61dfb3e786a
#
_entry.id   612f52c2ad49dd610316d61dfb3e786a
#
_cell.length_a   1.000
_cell.length_b   1.000
_cell.length_c   1.000
_cell.angle_alpha   90.00
_cell.angle_beta   90.00
_cell.angle_gamma   90.00
#
_symmetry.space_group_name_H-M   'P 1'
#
loop_
_entity.id
_entity.type
_entity.pdbx_description
1 polymer ?
#
loop_
_entity_poly.entity_id
_entity_poly.type
_entity_poly.pdbx_seq_one_letter_code
_entity_poly.pdbx_strand_id
1 'polypeptide(L)'
;KKISKSNVDVLYFADSMGGLATEKIGNIVKSLKTYWKKDIGFHAHDNMSKALTNAQQSINYGVNWIDSTITGMGRGPGNVKTEYALIEFKDKLRNKFNIAPVLKLIDERFVELKKKYNWGPNVYYFLSGLYGIHPTFIQSMLKDLNLKSDEMLSVIENLKKDKATKFNRNLIEVGKQIYKGNTSGTWHPISTIKKREVLILGSGPGSKKHSDAIERFIKVKKPFVIALNDQKTINEKLIDIRVACHTLRLASKLNRFKKISQPIVVPLK
;
A
#
# COMPACT_ATOMS: atom_id res chain seq x y z
N LYS A 1 26.21 -1.02 -15.13
CA LYS A 1 27.60 -0.50 -15.34
C LYS A 1 28.39 -0.34 -14.02
N LYS A 2 27.84 0.27 -12.93
CA LYS A 2 28.60 0.41 -11.67
C LYS A 2 28.90 -0.95 -11.02
N ILE A 3 27.91 -1.84 -10.95
CA ILE A 3 28.03 -3.17 -10.34
C ILE A 3 28.98 -4.08 -11.11
N SER A 4 29.06 -3.96 -12.45
CA SER A 4 29.97 -4.79 -13.28
C SER A 4 31.47 -4.62 -12.95
N LYS A 5 31.81 -3.59 -12.18
CA LYS A 5 33.17 -3.33 -11.70
C LYS A 5 33.42 -3.84 -10.27
N SER A 6 32.43 -4.44 -9.62
CA SER A 6 32.55 -4.97 -8.26
C SER A 6 33.14 -6.38 -8.27
N ASN A 7 33.70 -6.79 -7.11
CA ASN A 7 34.29 -8.12 -6.92
C ASN A 7 33.25 -9.17 -6.48
N VAL A 8 31.94 -8.91 -6.62
CA VAL A 8 30.91 -9.90 -6.31
C VAL A 8 30.90 -11.02 -7.35
N ASP A 9 30.54 -12.22 -6.95
CA ASP A 9 30.52 -13.41 -7.80
C ASP A 9 29.18 -13.61 -8.48
N VAL A 10 28.09 -13.35 -7.76
CA VAL A 10 26.72 -13.53 -8.25
C VAL A 10 25.94 -12.22 -8.12
N LEU A 11 25.28 -11.79 -9.20
CA LEU A 11 24.40 -10.66 -9.21
C LEU A 11 22.93 -11.11 -9.12
N TYR A 12 22.28 -10.78 -8.02
CA TYR A 12 20.85 -11.07 -7.87
C TYR A 12 19.94 -9.93 -8.33
N PHE A 13 18.82 -10.30 -8.94
CA PHE A 13 17.66 -9.43 -9.04
C PHE A 13 16.47 -10.05 -8.30
N ALA A 14 15.56 -9.21 -7.80
CA ALA A 14 14.44 -9.65 -6.98
C ALA A 14 13.10 -9.13 -7.51
N ASP A 15 12.09 -9.99 -7.51
CA ASP A 15 10.69 -9.59 -7.63
C ASP A 15 10.14 -9.21 -6.25
N SER A 16 10.48 -8.02 -5.77
CA SER A 16 10.15 -7.56 -4.41
C SER A 16 8.64 -7.42 -4.15
N MET A 17 7.84 -7.25 -5.19
CA MET A 17 6.38 -7.12 -5.10
C MET A 17 5.65 -8.41 -5.46
N GLY A 18 6.35 -9.45 -5.93
CA GLY A 18 5.76 -10.69 -6.41
C GLY A 18 4.77 -10.50 -7.56
N GLY A 19 4.93 -9.42 -8.32
CA GLY A 19 4.05 -9.02 -9.42
C GLY A 19 4.70 -9.04 -10.79
N LEU A 20 5.92 -9.57 -10.91
CA LEU A 20 6.65 -9.59 -12.16
C LEU A 20 5.95 -10.51 -13.17
N ALA A 21 5.61 -9.92 -14.32
CA ALA A 21 5.05 -10.68 -15.43
C ALA A 21 6.12 -11.58 -16.02
N THR A 22 5.79 -12.86 -16.24
CA THR A 22 6.72 -13.91 -16.69
C THR A 22 7.43 -13.54 -18.00
N GLU A 23 6.72 -12.87 -18.91
CA GLU A 23 7.22 -12.42 -20.20
C GLU A 23 8.33 -11.38 -20.09
N LYS A 24 8.39 -10.63 -18.99
CA LYS A 24 9.41 -9.59 -18.77
C LYS A 24 10.73 -10.13 -18.27
N ILE A 25 10.77 -11.36 -17.73
CA ILE A 25 11.97 -11.96 -17.14
C ILE A 25 13.11 -12.05 -18.16
N GLY A 26 12.80 -12.53 -19.36
CA GLY A 26 13.80 -12.62 -20.43
C GLY A 26 14.48 -11.30 -20.76
N ASN A 27 13.72 -10.21 -20.81
CA ASN A 27 14.25 -8.88 -21.08
C ASN A 27 15.15 -8.37 -19.94
N ILE A 28 14.77 -8.65 -18.69
CA ILE A 28 15.57 -8.30 -17.50
C ILE A 28 16.89 -9.05 -17.55
N VAL A 29 16.87 -10.38 -17.73
CA VAL A 29 18.09 -11.21 -17.77
C VAL A 29 19.00 -10.82 -18.94
N LYS A 30 18.45 -10.59 -20.12
CA LYS A 30 19.22 -10.11 -21.28
C LYS A 30 19.90 -8.77 -21.00
N SER A 31 19.17 -7.84 -20.38
CA SER A 31 19.70 -6.54 -20.00
C SER A 31 20.83 -6.65 -18.97
N LEU A 32 20.69 -7.53 -17.97
CA LEU A 32 21.75 -7.79 -17.00
C LEU A 32 22.98 -8.38 -17.66
N LYS A 33 22.82 -9.39 -18.52
CA LYS A 33 23.92 -10.06 -19.27
C LYS A 33 24.69 -9.14 -20.20
N THR A 34 24.13 -8.02 -20.63
CA THR A 34 24.84 -7.02 -21.41
C THR A 34 26.06 -6.48 -20.63
N TYR A 35 25.92 -6.31 -19.32
CA TYR A 35 26.94 -5.69 -18.48
C TYR A 35 27.56 -6.63 -17.45
N TRP A 36 26.93 -7.76 -17.15
CA TRP A 36 27.38 -8.74 -16.15
C TRP A 36 27.67 -10.07 -16.80
N LYS A 37 28.93 -10.55 -16.67
CA LYS A 37 29.41 -11.77 -17.34
C LYS A 37 29.56 -12.98 -16.42
N LYS A 38 29.41 -12.76 -15.10
CA LYS A 38 29.41 -13.82 -14.08
C LYS A 38 27.98 -14.33 -13.85
N ASP A 39 27.79 -15.13 -12.84
CA ASP A 39 26.51 -15.76 -12.49
C ASP A 39 25.44 -14.73 -12.11
N ILE A 40 24.20 -15.05 -12.47
CA ILE A 40 23.01 -14.27 -12.13
C ILE A 40 22.12 -15.11 -11.24
N GLY A 41 21.61 -14.49 -10.16
CA GLY A 41 20.64 -15.07 -9.26
C GLY A 41 19.28 -14.38 -9.36
N PHE A 42 18.23 -15.11 -9.02
CA PHE A 42 16.87 -14.61 -8.96
C PHE A 42 16.19 -14.95 -7.63
N HIS A 43 15.63 -13.93 -6.99
CA HIS A 43 14.83 -14.03 -5.79
C HIS A 43 13.38 -13.66 -6.11
N ALA A 44 12.46 -14.62 -6.00
CA ALA A 44 11.06 -14.43 -6.37
C ALA A 44 10.13 -14.56 -5.16
N HIS A 45 9.31 -13.54 -4.90
CA HIS A 45 8.18 -13.64 -3.99
C HIS A 45 6.95 -14.23 -4.68
N ASP A 46 6.10 -14.90 -3.90
CA ASP A 46 4.99 -15.70 -4.42
C ASP A 46 3.61 -15.02 -4.30
N ASN A 47 3.54 -13.68 -4.35
CA ASN A 47 2.29 -12.92 -4.21
C ASN A 47 1.20 -13.39 -5.18
N MET A 48 1.57 -13.61 -6.44
CA MET A 48 0.65 -14.02 -7.52
C MET A 48 0.72 -15.50 -7.83
N SER A 49 1.33 -16.34 -6.96
CA SER A 49 1.57 -17.78 -7.20
C SER A 49 2.37 -18.06 -8.47
N LYS A 50 3.25 -17.14 -8.86
CA LYS A 50 4.08 -17.24 -10.06
C LYS A 50 5.57 -17.42 -9.76
N ALA A 51 5.97 -17.52 -8.49
CA ALA A 51 7.38 -17.58 -8.12
C ALA A 51 8.11 -18.75 -8.78
N LEU A 52 7.52 -19.97 -8.80
CA LEU A 52 8.11 -21.14 -9.44
C LEU A 52 8.21 -20.97 -10.96
N THR A 53 7.13 -20.54 -11.61
CA THR A 53 7.09 -20.31 -13.07
C THR A 53 8.09 -19.23 -13.48
N ASN A 54 8.20 -18.16 -12.70
CA ASN A 54 9.15 -17.09 -12.93
C ASN A 54 10.60 -17.56 -12.73
N ALA A 55 10.85 -18.41 -11.72
CA ALA A 55 12.15 -19.06 -11.51
C ALA A 55 12.52 -19.95 -12.71
N GLN A 56 11.61 -20.80 -13.18
CA GLN A 56 11.83 -21.63 -14.36
C GLN A 56 12.16 -20.81 -15.60
N GLN A 57 11.37 -19.76 -15.84
CA GLN A 57 11.62 -18.87 -16.97
C GLN A 57 12.97 -18.19 -16.86
N SER A 58 13.37 -17.76 -15.67
CA SER A 58 14.67 -17.14 -15.46
C SER A 58 15.83 -18.10 -15.77
N ILE A 59 15.72 -19.38 -15.38
CA ILE A 59 16.69 -20.42 -15.71
C ILE A 59 16.78 -20.62 -17.24
N ASN A 60 15.64 -20.61 -17.95
CA ASN A 60 15.63 -20.74 -19.42
C ASN A 60 16.38 -19.59 -20.11
N TYR A 61 16.45 -18.42 -19.51
CA TYR A 61 17.26 -17.29 -19.99
C TYR A 61 18.69 -17.26 -19.42
N GLY A 62 19.07 -18.29 -18.63
CA GLY A 62 20.44 -18.49 -18.15
C GLY A 62 20.74 -17.80 -16.82
N VAL A 63 19.77 -17.75 -15.92
CA VAL A 63 19.99 -17.53 -14.49
C VAL A 63 20.53 -18.83 -13.89
N ASN A 64 21.55 -18.73 -13.02
CA ASN A 64 22.29 -19.86 -12.47
C ASN A 64 21.91 -20.15 -11.02
N TRP A 65 21.37 -19.16 -10.30
CA TRP A 65 21.03 -19.25 -8.89
C TRP A 65 19.58 -18.88 -8.65
N ILE A 66 18.86 -19.73 -7.92
CA ILE A 66 17.46 -19.50 -7.53
C ILE A 66 17.37 -19.62 -6.02
N ASP A 67 16.85 -18.56 -5.37
CA ASP A 67 16.50 -18.61 -3.96
C ASP A 67 15.18 -19.34 -3.77
N SER A 68 15.19 -20.27 -2.82
CA SER A 68 13.99 -21.02 -2.43
C SER A 68 13.97 -21.29 -0.94
N THR A 69 12.80 -21.51 -0.38
CA THR A 69 12.62 -21.87 1.02
C THR A 69 11.66 -23.04 1.16
N ILE A 70 11.85 -23.89 2.15
CA ILE A 70 10.98 -25.05 2.40
C ILE A 70 9.55 -24.54 2.64
N THR A 71 8.58 -25.14 1.97
CA THR A 71 7.15 -24.74 1.93
C THR A 71 6.92 -23.28 1.54
N GLY A 72 7.92 -22.63 0.95
CA GLY A 72 7.88 -21.21 0.62
C GLY A 72 7.96 -20.30 1.86
N MET A 73 8.54 -20.79 2.96
CA MET A 73 8.60 -20.02 4.22
C MET A 73 9.24 -18.66 4.00
N GLY A 74 8.53 -17.61 4.39
CA GLY A 74 9.00 -16.24 4.26
C GLY A 74 7.96 -15.24 4.75
N ARG A 75 8.29 -13.97 4.64
CA ARG A 75 7.38 -12.91 5.03
C ARG A 75 6.19 -12.86 4.06
N GLY A 76 4.98 -12.88 4.61
CA GLY A 76 3.75 -12.67 3.84
C GLY A 76 3.46 -13.76 2.82
N PRO A 77 3.55 -13.45 1.51
CA PRO A 77 3.20 -14.40 0.45
C PRO A 77 4.22 -15.55 0.30
N GLY A 78 5.40 -15.42 0.93
CA GLY A 78 6.47 -16.40 0.82
C GLY A 78 7.27 -16.30 -0.48
N ASN A 79 8.02 -17.36 -0.76
CA ASN A 79 9.03 -17.46 -1.81
C ASN A 79 8.79 -18.70 -2.70
N VAL A 80 9.69 -18.94 -3.64
CA VAL A 80 9.76 -20.22 -4.35
C VAL A 80 9.87 -21.35 -3.33
N LYS A 81 9.05 -22.40 -3.50
CA LYS A 81 9.07 -23.59 -2.62
C LYS A 81 10.21 -24.49 -3.01
N THR A 82 11.09 -24.80 -2.06
CA THR A 82 12.27 -25.65 -2.31
C THR A 82 11.87 -27.04 -2.84
N GLU A 83 10.87 -27.68 -2.24
CA GLU A 83 10.39 -29.01 -2.63
C GLU A 83 9.88 -29.02 -4.08
N TYR A 84 9.22 -27.95 -4.53
CA TYR A 84 8.75 -27.83 -5.91
C TYR A 84 9.90 -27.53 -6.87
N ALA A 85 10.81 -26.63 -6.50
CA ALA A 85 11.97 -26.30 -7.30
C ALA A 85 12.90 -27.50 -7.53
N LEU A 86 13.10 -28.33 -6.50
CA LEU A 86 13.91 -29.55 -6.59
C LEU A 86 13.28 -30.58 -7.56
N ILE A 87 11.97 -30.72 -7.57
CA ILE A 87 11.27 -31.63 -8.48
C ILE A 87 11.26 -31.07 -9.91
N GLU A 88 10.88 -29.79 -10.07
CA GLU A 88 10.72 -29.14 -11.37
C GLU A 88 12.03 -28.98 -12.12
N PHE A 89 13.11 -28.68 -11.39
CA PHE A 89 14.41 -28.38 -11.99
C PHE A 89 15.41 -29.54 -11.90
N LYS A 90 14.96 -30.78 -11.54
CA LYS A 90 15.84 -31.94 -11.30
C LYS A 90 16.86 -32.18 -12.40
N ASP A 91 16.47 -32.02 -13.66
CA ASP A 91 17.32 -32.27 -14.83
C ASP A 91 18.32 -31.13 -15.11
N LYS A 92 18.12 -29.99 -14.44
CA LYS A 92 19.00 -28.80 -14.55
C LYS A 92 19.92 -28.66 -13.34
N LEU A 93 19.73 -29.45 -12.29
CA LEU A 93 20.57 -29.44 -11.11
C LEU A 93 21.88 -30.18 -11.36
N ARG A 94 22.98 -29.62 -10.86
CA ARG A 94 24.31 -30.24 -11.02
C ARG A 94 24.44 -31.60 -10.34
N ASN A 95 23.74 -31.78 -9.22
CA ASN A 95 23.80 -33.00 -8.42
C ASN A 95 22.45 -33.70 -8.37
N LYS A 96 22.45 -35.02 -8.43
CA LYS A 96 21.26 -35.83 -8.12
C LYS A 96 20.96 -35.67 -6.62
N PHE A 97 19.70 -35.49 -6.28
CA PHE A 97 19.26 -35.38 -4.90
C PHE A 97 18.09 -36.34 -4.62
N ASN A 98 17.91 -36.69 -3.35
CA ASN A 98 16.77 -37.43 -2.87
C ASN A 98 15.79 -36.48 -2.19
N ILE A 99 14.56 -36.39 -2.68
CA ILE A 99 13.53 -35.50 -2.13
C ILE A 99 12.95 -35.99 -0.79
N ALA A 100 13.04 -37.32 -0.50
CA ALA A 100 12.40 -37.90 0.67
C ALA A 100 12.80 -37.25 2.01
N PRO A 101 14.08 -36.87 2.29
CA PRO A 101 14.42 -36.14 3.51
C PRO A 101 13.75 -34.77 3.61
N VAL A 102 13.55 -34.09 2.50
CA VAL A 102 12.87 -32.77 2.48
C VAL A 102 11.39 -32.95 2.81
N LEU A 103 10.72 -33.94 2.23
CA LEU A 103 9.30 -34.24 2.53
C LEU A 103 9.13 -34.63 4.00
N LYS A 104 10.00 -35.49 4.54
CA LYS A 104 9.99 -35.82 5.96
C LYS A 104 10.12 -34.60 6.85
N LEU A 105 11.06 -33.71 6.54
CA LEU A 105 11.24 -32.45 7.29
C LEU A 105 10.01 -31.55 7.20
N ILE A 106 9.32 -31.49 6.05
CA ILE A 106 8.07 -30.75 5.89
C ILE A 106 7.02 -31.28 6.84
N ASP A 107 6.80 -32.59 6.86
CA ASP A 107 5.77 -33.23 7.68
C ASP A 107 6.07 -33.07 9.18
N GLU A 108 7.32 -33.26 9.59
CA GLU A 108 7.71 -33.19 10.99
C GLU A 108 7.78 -31.79 11.58
N ARG A 109 8.01 -30.76 10.75
CA ARG A 109 8.32 -29.39 11.25
C ARG A 109 7.56 -28.28 10.56
N PHE A 110 7.55 -28.27 9.22
CA PHE A 110 7.09 -27.10 8.48
C PHE A 110 5.57 -27.01 8.40
N VAL A 111 4.83 -28.11 8.49
CA VAL A 111 3.36 -28.11 8.55
C VAL A 111 2.88 -27.28 9.74
N GLU A 112 3.40 -27.56 10.94
CA GLU A 112 3.00 -26.84 12.16
C GLU A 112 3.51 -25.39 12.15
N LEU A 113 4.74 -25.13 11.67
CA LEU A 113 5.25 -23.79 11.52
C LEU A 113 4.35 -22.95 10.59
N LYS A 114 3.92 -23.54 9.46
CA LYS A 114 3.07 -22.86 8.50
C LYS A 114 1.70 -22.52 9.09
N LYS A 115 1.10 -23.42 9.86
CA LYS A 115 -0.14 -23.15 10.61
C LYS A 115 0.06 -21.97 11.58
N LYS A 116 1.17 -21.98 12.33
CA LYS A 116 1.47 -20.96 13.34
C LYS A 116 1.71 -19.57 12.74
N TYR A 117 2.49 -19.47 11.67
CA TYR A 117 2.95 -18.20 11.10
C TYR A 117 2.20 -17.77 9.84
N ASN A 118 1.41 -18.65 9.25
CA ASN A 118 0.47 -18.40 8.15
C ASN A 118 1.10 -17.68 6.94
N TRP A 119 2.27 -18.14 6.48
CA TRP A 119 2.84 -17.64 5.22
C TRP A 119 2.25 -18.34 4.00
N GLY A 120 2.30 -17.68 2.87
CA GLY A 120 1.88 -18.19 1.57
C GLY A 120 0.96 -17.22 0.82
N PRO A 121 0.73 -17.49 -0.47
CA PRO A 121 -0.13 -16.66 -1.29
C PRO A 121 -1.59 -16.74 -0.85
N ASN A 122 -2.31 -15.64 -1.00
CA ASN A 122 -3.75 -15.55 -0.86
C ASN A 122 -4.28 -14.44 -1.78
N VAL A 123 -5.60 -14.28 -1.85
CA VAL A 123 -6.23 -13.31 -2.76
C VAL A 123 -5.75 -11.87 -2.53
N TYR A 124 -5.48 -11.48 -1.31
CA TYR A 124 -5.04 -10.12 -0.99
C TYR A 124 -3.59 -9.88 -1.40
N TYR A 125 -2.70 -10.88 -1.21
CA TYR A 125 -1.35 -10.83 -1.75
C TYR A 125 -1.34 -10.85 -3.27
N PHE A 126 -2.24 -11.63 -3.90
CA PHE A 126 -2.41 -11.62 -5.34
C PHE A 126 -2.74 -10.20 -5.86
N LEU A 127 -3.73 -9.55 -5.24
CA LEU A 127 -4.09 -8.16 -5.57
C LEU A 127 -2.93 -7.18 -5.34
N SER A 128 -2.15 -7.37 -4.28
CA SER A 128 -0.99 -6.51 -4.03
C SER A 128 0.08 -6.64 -5.13
N GLY A 129 0.38 -7.86 -5.57
CA GLY A 129 1.28 -8.11 -6.70
C GLY A 129 0.76 -7.51 -8.00
N LEU A 130 -0.54 -7.74 -8.30
CA LEU A 130 -1.20 -7.25 -9.50
C LEU A 130 -1.18 -5.72 -9.60
N TYR A 131 -1.36 -5.03 -8.48
CA TYR A 131 -1.44 -3.56 -8.44
C TYR A 131 -0.12 -2.88 -8.04
N GLY A 132 0.94 -3.64 -7.80
CA GLY A 132 2.24 -3.11 -7.39
C GLY A 132 2.20 -2.45 -5.98
N ILE A 133 1.33 -2.95 -5.10
CA ILE A 133 1.19 -2.47 -3.72
C ILE A 133 2.20 -3.23 -2.84
N HIS A 134 2.90 -2.50 -1.96
CA HIS A 134 3.88 -3.12 -1.07
C HIS A 134 3.22 -4.17 -0.15
N PRO A 135 3.71 -5.43 -0.08
CA PRO A 135 3.02 -6.54 0.61
C PRO A 135 2.86 -6.34 2.13
N THR A 136 3.62 -5.44 2.74
CA THR A 136 3.46 -5.07 4.17
C THR A 136 2.10 -4.47 4.48
N PHE A 137 1.44 -3.81 3.51
CA PHE A 137 0.06 -3.35 3.69
C PHE A 137 -0.87 -4.52 3.97
N ILE A 138 -0.78 -5.56 3.16
CA ILE A 138 -1.59 -6.78 3.31
C ILE A 138 -1.28 -7.47 4.64
N GLN A 139 0.00 -7.59 5.01
CA GLN A 139 0.38 -8.16 6.31
C GLN A 139 -0.22 -7.41 7.49
N SER A 140 -0.22 -6.08 7.43
CA SER A 140 -0.79 -5.25 8.49
C SER A 140 -2.29 -5.41 8.59
N MET A 141 -2.99 -5.50 7.45
CA MET A 141 -4.43 -5.70 7.41
C MET A 141 -4.84 -7.10 7.89
N LEU A 142 -4.12 -8.15 7.49
CA LEU A 142 -4.41 -9.53 7.92
C LEU A 142 -4.16 -9.77 9.42
N LYS A 143 -3.37 -8.94 10.08
CA LYS A 143 -3.18 -8.97 11.54
C LYS A 143 -4.29 -8.28 12.31
N ASP A 144 -5.10 -7.46 11.65
CA ASP A 144 -6.23 -6.76 12.26
C ASP A 144 -7.48 -7.63 12.18
N LEU A 145 -7.76 -8.34 13.28
CA LEU A 145 -8.90 -9.26 13.38
C LEU A 145 -10.28 -8.57 13.21
N ASN A 146 -10.34 -7.25 13.34
CA ASN A 146 -11.58 -6.48 13.19
C ASN A 146 -11.84 -6.04 11.74
N LEU A 147 -10.88 -6.24 10.83
CA LEU A 147 -10.99 -5.79 9.45
C LEU A 147 -11.69 -6.84 8.59
N LYS A 148 -12.86 -6.48 8.07
CA LYS A 148 -13.64 -7.37 7.19
C LYS A 148 -13.10 -7.37 5.76
N SER A 149 -13.46 -8.40 4.99
CA SER A 149 -12.96 -8.58 3.61
C SER A 149 -13.30 -7.42 2.67
N ASP A 150 -14.49 -6.85 2.78
CA ASP A 150 -14.93 -5.71 2.00
C ASP A 150 -14.18 -4.41 2.36
N GLU A 151 -13.86 -4.22 3.64
CA GLU A 151 -13.01 -3.11 4.10
C GLU A 151 -11.57 -3.28 3.58
N MET A 152 -11.02 -4.51 3.61
CA MET A 152 -9.72 -4.81 3.05
C MET A 152 -9.66 -4.50 1.55
N LEU A 153 -10.67 -4.88 0.79
CA LEU A 153 -10.75 -4.57 -0.64
C LEU A 153 -10.82 -3.07 -0.89
N SER A 154 -11.60 -2.33 -0.11
CA SER A 154 -11.66 -0.87 -0.20
C SER A 154 -10.31 -0.21 0.07
N VAL A 155 -9.58 -0.67 1.10
CA VAL A 155 -8.22 -0.19 1.38
C VAL A 155 -7.31 -0.47 0.19
N ILE A 156 -7.35 -1.69 -0.38
CA ILE A 156 -6.52 -2.07 -1.54
C ILE A 156 -6.82 -1.18 -2.76
N GLU A 157 -8.09 -0.89 -3.05
CA GLU A 157 -8.46 0.00 -4.15
C GLU A 157 -7.94 1.44 -3.96
N ASN A 158 -7.91 1.94 -2.72
CA ASN A 158 -7.31 3.24 -2.43
C ASN A 158 -5.79 3.22 -2.57
N LEU A 159 -5.13 2.17 -2.05
CA LEU A 159 -3.68 2.00 -2.20
C LEU A 159 -3.25 1.89 -3.67
N LYS A 160 -4.08 1.27 -4.52
CA LYS A 160 -3.88 1.21 -5.97
C LYS A 160 -3.90 2.61 -6.60
N LYS A 161 -4.89 3.44 -6.25
CA LYS A 161 -4.99 4.83 -6.74
C LYS A 161 -3.76 5.65 -6.34
N ASP A 162 -3.26 5.46 -5.12
CA ASP A 162 -2.11 6.18 -4.58
C ASP A 162 -0.76 5.60 -5.04
N LYS A 163 -0.76 4.53 -5.86
CA LYS A 163 0.45 3.79 -6.28
C LYS A 163 1.37 3.49 -5.09
N ALA A 164 0.82 2.86 -4.05
CA ALA A 164 1.45 2.69 -2.75
C ALA A 164 2.59 1.63 -2.76
N THR A 165 3.69 1.97 -3.43
CA THR A 165 4.91 1.13 -3.54
C THR A 165 5.76 1.12 -2.28
N LYS A 166 5.53 2.08 -1.35
CA LYS A 166 6.19 2.17 -0.05
C LYS A 166 5.16 2.08 1.06
N PHE A 167 5.48 1.32 2.11
CA PHE A 167 4.57 1.15 3.24
C PHE A 167 4.41 2.44 4.04
N ASN A 168 3.15 2.83 4.27
CA ASN A 168 2.75 3.91 5.17
C ASN A 168 1.45 3.51 5.88
N ARG A 169 1.52 3.26 7.18
CA ARG A 169 0.38 2.80 7.99
C ARG A 169 -0.84 3.73 7.93
N ASN A 170 -0.62 5.03 7.81
CA ASN A 170 -1.70 6.02 7.74
C ASN A 170 -2.63 5.80 6.54
N LEU A 171 -2.12 5.25 5.43
CA LEU A 171 -2.94 4.94 4.26
C LEU A 171 -3.96 3.83 4.53
N ILE A 172 -3.66 2.88 5.42
CA ILE A 172 -4.62 1.87 5.87
C ILE A 172 -5.76 2.53 6.63
N GLU A 173 -5.44 3.40 7.60
CA GLU A 173 -6.47 4.07 8.42
C GLU A 173 -7.36 4.99 7.58
N VAL A 174 -6.79 5.67 6.59
CA VAL A 174 -7.56 6.45 5.62
C VAL A 174 -8.49 5.55 4.81
N GLY A 175 -7.98 4.43 4.28
CA GLY A 175 -8.77 3.48 3.51
C GLY A 175 -9.94 2.87 4.31
N LYS A 176 -9.74 2.55 5.59
CA LYS A 176 -10.80 2.09 6.49
C LYS A 176 -11.91 3.13 6.68
N GLN A 177 -11.54 4.42 6.79
CA GLN A 177 -12.51 5.50 6.99
C GLN A 177 -13.34 5.79 5.73
N ILE A 178 -12.80 5.51 4.55
CA ILE A 178 -13.49 5.72 3.27
C ILE A 178 -14.60 4.67 3.06
N TYR A 179 -14.45 3.47 3.66
CA TYR A 179 -15.39 2.37 3.54
C TYR A 179 -16.49 2.43 4.61
N LYS A 180 -17.39 3.39 4.56
CA LYS A 180 -18.61 3.34 5.36
C LYS A 180 -19.85 3.40 4.46
N GLY A 181 -20.08 2.32 3.71
CA GLY A 181 -21.35 2.05 3.04
C GLY A 181 -21.86 3.14 2.09
N ASN A 182 -23.09 2.99 1.60
CA ASN A 182 -23.85 4.04 0.87
C ASN A 182 -24.28 5.13 1.86
N THR A 183 -23.38 6.01 2.24
CA THR A 183 -23.70 7.15 3.08
C THR A 183 -24.07 8.34 2.21
N SER A 184 -25.34 8.74 2.21
CA SER A 184 -25.76 10.04 1.68
C SER A 184 -25.30 11.13 2.64
N GLY A 185 -24.73 12.23 2.09
CA GLY A 185 -24.39 13.41 2.91
C GLY A 185 -25.62 14.07 3.48
N THR A 186 -25.50 14.59 4.69
CA THR A 186 -26.58 15.28 5.38
C THR A 186 -26.56 16.81 5.18
N TRP A 187 -25.50 17.33 4.55
CA TRP A 187 -25.36 18.76 4.32
C TRP A 187 -25.87 19.15 2.92
N HIS A 188 -26.84 20.07 2.91
CA HIS A 188 -27.41 20.63 1.68
C HIS A 188 -27.07 22.13 1.59
N PRO A 189 -26.02 22.52 0.79
CA PRO A 189 -25.54 23.89 0.75
C PRO A 189 -26.62 24.90 0.35
N ILE A 190 -27.46 24.59 -0.65
CA ILE A 190 -28.49 25.49 -1.14
C ILE A 190 -29.48 25.88 -0.04
N SER A 191 -29.97 24.92 0.74
CA SER A 191 -30.88 25.18 1.84
C SER A 191 -30.23 25.90 3.02
N THR A 192 -28.94 25.62 3.26
CA THR A 192 -28.19 26.20 4.37
C THR A 192 -27.79 27.65 4.09
N ILE A 193 -27.32 27.93 2.88
CA ILE A 193 -26.82 29.25 2.48
C ILE A 193 -27.96 30.26 2.24
N LYS A 194 -29.14 29.80 1.83
CA LYS A 194 -30.38 30.61 1.67
C LYS A 194 -30.18 31.89 0.85
N LYS A 195 -29.49 31.82 -0.30
CA LYS A 195 -29.19 32.96 -1.17
C LYS A 195 -28.38 34.11 -0.57
N ARG A 196 -27.72 33.91 0.57
CA ARG A 196 -26.78 34.91 1.14
C ARG A 196 -25.48 34.95 0.30
N GLU A 197 -24.79 36.11 0.34
CA GLU A 197 -23.39 36.14 -0.13
C GLU A 197 -22.56 35.16 0.66
N VAL A 198 -21.55 34.55 0.05
CA VAL A 198 -20.67 33.57 0.70
C VAL A 198 -19.28 34.12 0.81
N LEU A 199 -18.75 34.16 2.02
CA LEU A 199 -17.35 34.48 2.30
C LEU A 199 -16.59 33.22 2.67
N ILE A 200 -15.58 32.85 1.87
CA ILE A 200 -14.72 31.70 2.15
C ILE A 200 -13.40 32.19 2.76
N LEU A 201 -13.09 31.74 3.97
CA LEU A 201 -11.90 32.13 4.71
C LEU A 201 -10.85 31.02 4.67
N GLY A 202 -9.74 31.27 3.98
CA GLY A 202 -8.55 30.41 3.99
C GLY A 202 -7.66 30.64 5.22
N SER A 203 -6.69 29.75 5.45
CA SER A 203 -5.72 29.84 6.56
C SER A 203 -4.42 30.58 6.16
N GLY A 204 -4.39 31.29 5.05
CA GLY A 204 -3.21 31.98 4.54
C GLY A 204 -2.81 33.20 5.37
N PRO A 205 -1.59 33.71 5.21
CA PRO A 205 -1.08 34.88 5.98
C PRO A 205 -1.90 36.14 5.76
N GLY A 206 -2.54 36.30 4.59
CA GLY A 206 -3.42 37.42 4.28
C GLY A 206 -4.64 37.52 5.21
N SER A 207 -5.24 36.42 5.59
CA SER A 207 -6.38 36.39 6.52
C SER A 207 -5.97 36.87 7.92
N LYS A 208 -4.72 36.61 8.35
CA LYS A 208 -4.18 37.14 9.61
C LYS A 208 -3.89 38.63 9.51
N LYS A 209 -3.27 39.07 8.41
CA LYS A 209 -2.92 40.47 8.19
C LYS A 209 -4.14 41.43 8.14
N HIS A 210 -5.28 40.92 7.62
CA HIS A 210 -6.47 41.71 7.39
C HIS A 210 -7.67 41.26 8.26
N SER A 211 -7.42 40.61 9.41
CA SER A 211 -8.46 40.08 10.30
C SER A 211 -9.52 41.12 10.67
N ASP A 212 -9.12 42.31 11.09
CA ASP A 212 -10.04 43.35 11.53
C ASP A 212 -10.94 43.90 10.41
N ALA A 213 -10.38 44.02 9.19
CA ALA A 213 -11.15 44.41 8.03
C ALA A 213 -12.17 43.32 7.61
N ILE A 214 -11.76 42.07 7.68
CA ILE A 214 -12.63 40.92 7.40
C ILE A 214 -13.76 40.85 8.44
N GLU A 215 -13.46 40.98 9.72
CA GLU A 215 -14.50 40.98 10.77
C GLU A 215 -15.48 42.15 10.66
N ARG A 216 -15.00 43.35 10.33
CA ARG A 216 -15.86 44.47 10.02
C ARG A 216 -16.77 44.21 8.82
N PHE A 217 -16.22 43.65 7.73
CA PHE A 217 -17.02 43.26 6.57
C PHE A 217 -18.12 42.26 6.93
N ILE A 218 -17.77 41.20 7.71
CA ILE A 218 -18.74 40.20 8.16
C ILE A 218 -19.88 40.83 8.97
N LYS A 219 -19.55 41.74 9.90
CA LYS A 219 -20.56 42.40 10.75
C LYS A 219 -21.49 43.31 9.96
N VAL A 220 -20.99 43.99 8.92
CA VAL A 220 -21.76 44.93 8.10
C VAL A 220 -22.59 44.20 7.04
N LYS A 221 -21.97 43.29 6.27
CA LYS A 221 -22.60 42.62 5.13
C LYS A 221 -23.34 41.32 5.48
N LYS A 222 -23.03 40.75 6.63
CA LYS A 222 -23.63 39.48 7.14
C LYS A 222 -23.65 38.35 6.11
N PRO A 223 -22.51 38.09 5.42
CA PRO A 223 -22.43 36.98 4.49
C PRO A 223 -22.58 35.64 5.21
N PHE A 224 -22.74 34.54 4.48
CA PHE A 224 -22.56 33.19 5.01
C PHE A 224 -21.06 32.87 5.05
N VAL A 225 -20.50 32.69 6.25
CA VAL A 225 -19.06 32.54 6.45
C VAL A 225 -18.65 31.09 6.52
N ILE A 226 -17.85 30.65 5.56
CA ILE A 226 -17.26 29.31 5.48
C ILE A 226 -15.77 29.41 5.84
N ALA A 227 -15.34 28.83 6.94
CA ALA A 227 -13.92 28.75 7.28
C ALA A 227 -13.31 27.41 6.81
N LEU A 228 -12.16 27.47 6.15
CA LEU A 228 -11.45 26.28 5.69
C LEU A 228 -10.55 25.71 6.78
N ASN A 229 -10.65 24.41 7.01
CA ASN A 229 -9.87 23.67 8.00
C ASN A 229 -10.00 24.27 9.43
N ASP A 230 -8.87 24.42 10.10
CA ASP A 230 -8.77 24.95 11.46
C ASP A 230 -8.41 26.45 11.50
N GLN A 231 -8.92 27.23 10.55
CA GLN A 231 -8.73 28.68 10.49
C GLN A 231 -9.01 29.34 11.87
N LYS A 232 -8.10 30.19 12.36
CA LYS A 232 -8.11 30.75 13.73
C LYS A 232 -8.05 32.27 13.80
N THR A 233 -7.86 32.91 12.65
CA THR A 233 -7.54 34.35 12.61
C THR A 233 -8.77 35.23 12.75
N ILE A 234 -9.95 34.66 12.63
CA ILE A 234 -11.24 35.34 12.74
C ILE A 234 -11.99 34.78 13.96
N ASN A 235 -12.71 35.63 14.64
CA ASN A 235 -13.52 35.27 15.79
C ASN A 235 -14.48 34.13 15.42
N GLU A 236 -14.44 33.03 16.18
CA GLU A 236 -15.23 31.82 15.89
C GLU A 236 -16.74 32.09 15.86
N LYS A 237 -17.24 33.03 16.63
CA LYS A 237 -18.66 33.42 16.63
C LYS A 237 -19.13 34.04 15.30
N LEU A 238 -18.22 34.46 14.43
CA LEU A 238 -18.50 35.02 13.12
C LEU A 238 -18.47 33.97 12.00
N ILE A 239 -18.22 32.71 12.31
CA ILE A 239 -18.12 31.60 11.35
C ILE A 239 -19.41 30.79 11.41
N ASP A 240 -20.12 30.66 10.29
CA ASP A 240 -21.34 29.83 10.23
C ASP A 240 -21.02 28.35 10.15
N ILE A 241 -20.02 27.97 9.37
CA ILE A 241 -19.65 26.56 9.12
C ILE A 241 -18.15 26.41 8.82
N ARG A 242 -17.60 25.24 9.11
CA ARG A 242 -16.25 24.85 8.68
C ARG A 242 -16.29 23.77 7.62
N VAL A 243 -15.37 23.83 6.68
CA VAL A 243 -15.19 22.81 5.64
C VAL A 243 -13.77 22.30 5.71
N ALA A 244 -13.61 20.98 5.86
CA ALA A 244 -12.30 20.34 5.87
C ALA A 244 -12.33 19.07 5.00
N CYS A 245 -11.58 19.07 3.91
CA CYS A 245 -11.63 17.99 2.93
C CYS A 245 -10.43 17.03 2.97
N HIS A 246 -9.41 17.30 3.75
CA HIS A 246 -8.21 16.47 3.80
C HIS A 246 -8.22 15.57 5.05
N THR A 247 -8.52 14.29 4.85
CA THR A 247 -8.71 13.28 5.91
C THR A 247 -7.55 13.19 6.90
N LEU A 248 -6.29 13.21 6.43
CA LEU A 248 -5.11 13.18 7.31
C LEU A 248 -5.01 14.42 8.19
N ARG A 249 -5.35 15.61 7.68
CA ARG A 249 -5.36 16.83 8.50
C ARG A 249 -6.47 16.82 9.52
N LEU A 250 -7.61 16.25 9.20
CA LEU A 250 -8.71 16.03 10.15
C LEU A 250 -8.28 15.08 11.25
N ALA A 251 -7.72 13.92 10.91
CA ALA A 251 -7.25 12.92 11.86
C ALA A 251 -6.16 13.46 12.78
N SER A 252 -5.17 14.17 12.24
CA SER A 252 -4.05 14.74 13.02
C SER A 252 -4.48 15.84 13.99
N LYS A 253 -5.65 16.46 13.77
CA LYS A 253 -6.18 17.55 14.59
C LYS A 253 -7.55 17.24 15.24
N LEU A 254 -7.89 15.97 15.36
CA LEU A 254 -9.20 15.51 15.84
C LEU A 254 -9.59 16.12 17.18
N ASN A 255 -8.67 16.16 18.15
CA ASN A 255 -8.90 16.75 19.49
C ASN A 255 -9.25 18.23 19.44
N ARG A 256 -8.83 18.93 18.42
CA ARG A 256 -9.16 20.33 18.22
C ARG A 256 -10.53 20.48 17.55
N PHE A 257 -10.79 19.69 16.50
CA PHE A 257 -12.10 19.73 15.85
C PHE A 257 -13.24 19.35 16.79
N LYS A 258 -13.00 18.47 17.78
CA LYS A 258 -13.98 18.14 18.83
C LYS A 258 -14.33 19.34 19.76
N LYS A 259 -13.48 20.35 19.85
CA LYS A 259 -13.70 21.55 20.67
C LYS A 259 -14.36 22.72 19.92
N ILE A 260 -14.56 22.59 18.62
CA ILE A 260 -15.18 23.59 17.77
C ILE A 260 -16.69 23.46 17.86
N SER A 261 -17.38 24.56 18.13
CA SER A 261 -18.84 24.60 18.26
C SER A 261 -19.60 24.67 16.93
N GLN A 262 -18.93 25.16 15.86
CA GLN A 262 -19.57 25.29 14.56
C GLN A 262 -19.70 23.93 13.86
N PRO A 263 -20.75 23.73 13.03
CA PRO A 263 -20.87 22.56 12.19
C PRO A 263 -19.63 22.40 11.27
N ILE A 264 -19.19 21.16 11.11
CA ILE A 264 -18.04 20.82 10.25
C ILE A 264 -18.54 19.96 9.10
N VAL A 265 -18.33 20.45 7.88
CA VAL A 265 -18.56 19.70 6.64
C VAL A 265 -17.30 18.98 6.26
N VAL A 266 -17.39 17.68 6.11
CA VAL A 266 -16.29 16.82 5.69
C VAL A 266 -16.74 15.95 4.52
N PRO A 267 -15.83 15.54 3.60
CA PRO A 267 -16.20 14.59 2.56
C PRO A 267 -16.56 13.24 3.19
N LEU A 268 -17.54 12.58 2.61
CA LEU A 268 -17.96 11.23 3.00
C LEU A 268 -17.08 10.14 2.39
N LYS A 269 -16.26 10.50 1.43
CA LYS A 269 -15.31 9.61 0.73
C LYS A 269 -13.95 10.27 0.60
#